data_89a85d4861b882f33d05944c9fbd2b56
#
_entry.id   89a85d4861b882f33d05944c9fbd2b56
#
_cell.length_a   1.000
_cell.length_b   1.000
_cell.length_c   1.000
_cell.angle_alpha   90.00
_cell.angle_beta   90.00
_cell.angle_gamma   90.00
#
_symmetry.space_group_name_H-M   'P 1'
#
loop_
_entity.id
_entity.type
_entity.pdbx_description
1 polymer ?
#
loop_
_entity_poly.entity_id
_entity_poly.type
_entity_poly.pdbx_seq_one_letter_code
_entity_poly.pdbx_strand_id
1 'polypeptide(L)'
;MKVTGILLAAGASRRMGRDKLIISLGGRTVLRRSAEALLNAGVTDIIIAVSDATRQEAEALCAQYGLRTVNGGETRGDSVYNALRAADCDIALIHDGARCLVSEEIIRDSIRCAAEFGSGVAAIPARDTMWREGELVDRNSVMLAQTPQSFKYDRIMKAYRQAKDDGVQATDDCALYKRLYGSVHYSLGGVINQKLTTEEDIELFQKLTARERIGYGEDTHRLTEGRRLVIGGVEIPYRLGLMGHSDADVLIHAVIDALLGAAAMGDIGRLFPDSSPEYKDMDSLILLKRAWQMVHDAGYEICSVDATVIAQEPKLAPYIDNMRRNIADAMGCDVGIVSAKATTPEHTGPEGNLECITARSVCMIRG
;
A
#
# COMPACT_ATOMS: atom_id res chain seq x y z
N MET A 1 -17.97 -15.00 -25.59
CA MET A 1 -18.65 -14.85 -24.30
C MET A 1 -18.33 -13.46 -23.76
N LYS A 2 -19.34 -12.62 -23.64
CA LYS A 2 -19.22 -11.24 -23.15
C LYS A 2 -19.44 -11.24 -21.63
N VAL A 3 -18.53 -10.64 -20.88
CA VAL A 3 -18.61 -10.53 -19.42
C VAL A 3 -18.73 -9.05 -19.04
N THR A 4 -19.74 -8.71 -18.24
CA THR A 4 -19.83 -7.38 -17.62
C THR A 4 -19.57 -7.48 -16.14
N GLY A 5 -18.57 -6.74 -15.64
CA GLY A 5 -18.31 -6.55 -14.21
C GLY A 5 -19.24 -5.49 -13.64
N ILE A 6 -19.91 -5.79 -12.54
CA ILE A 6 -20.72 -4.86 -11.76
C ILE A 6 -19.99 -4.60 -10.46
N LEU A 7 -19.39 -3.40 -10.35
CA LEU A 7 -18.61 -3.00 -9.19
C LEU A 7 -19.46 -2.13 -8.26
N LEU A 8 -19.70 -2.61 -7.04
CA LEU A 8 -20.58 -1.95 -6.09
C LEU A 8 -19.83 -0.89 -5.27
N ALA A 9 -20.15 0.36 -5.52
CA ALA A 9 -19.56 1.53 -4.88
C ALA A 9 -20.57 2.48 -4.25
N ALA A 10 -21.84 2.08 -4.08
CA ALA A 10 -22.92 2.89 -3.54
C ALA A 10 -23.18 2.70 -2.03
N GLY A 11 -22.36 1.94 -1.32
CA GLY A 11 -22.55 1.65 0.11
C GLY A 11 -22.22 2.85 1.01
N ALA A 12 -23.09 3.18 1.95
CA ALA A 12 -23.00 4.38 2.81
C ALA A 12 -21.92 4.33 3.92
N SER A 13 -21.03 3.34 3.95
CA SER A 13 -19.91 3.22 4.91
C SER A 13 -20.20 3.63 6.38
N ARG A 14 -21.45 3.42 6.85
CA ARG A 14 -22.02 3.97 8.11
C ARG A 14 -21.19 3.67 9.36
N ARG A 15 -20.40 2.58 9.38
CA ARG A 15 -19.60 2.15 10.53
C ARG A 15 -18.27 2.90 10.66
N MET A 16 -17.78 3.54 9.61
CA MET A 16 -16.46 4.16 9.56
C MET A 16 -16.49 5.70 9.52
N GLY A 17 -17.67 6.31 9.50
CA GLY A 17 -17.81 7.79 9.47
C GLY A 17 -17.27 8.48 8.20
N ARG A 18 -16.55 7.76 7.34
CA ARG A 18 -15.99 8.19 6.05
C ARG A 18 -16.20 7.11 4.99
N ASP A 19 -16.22 7.51 3.72
CA ASP A 19 -16.36 6.50 2.66
C ASP A 19 -15.05 5.73 2.47
N LYS A 20 -15.09 4.45 2.80
CA LYS A 20 -13.94 3.54 2.73
C LYS A 20 -13.41 3.31 1.32
N LEU A 21 -14.25 3.52 0.29
CA LEU A 21 -13.86 3.24 -1.09
C LEU A 21 -12.92 4.29 -1.69
N ILE A 22 -12.90 5.50 -1.10
CA ILE A 22 -11.99 6.57 -1.49
C ILE A 22 -10.71 6.63 -0.63
N ILE A 23 -10.56 5.76 0.37
CA ILE A 23 -9.33 5.65 1.16
C ILE A 23 -8.19 5.18 0.26
N SER A 24 -7.03 5.83 0.39
CA SER A 24 -5.81 5.45 -0.31
C SER A 24 -5.09 4.30 0.42
N LEU A 25 -4.72 3.28 -0.33
CA LEU A 25 -3.92 2.14 0.12
C LEU A 25 -2.74 1.99 -0.84
N GLY A 26 -1.52 2.29 -0.39
CA GLY A 26 -0.31 2.26 -1.22
C GLY A 26 -0.47 3.11 -2.51
N GLY A 27 -0.94 4.36 -2.36
CA GLY A 27 -1.09 5.33 -3.44
C GLY A 27 -2.27 5.12 -4.40
N ARG A 28 -3.21 4.19 -4.12
CA ARG A 28 -4.42 3.93 -4.93
C ARG A 28 -5.64 3.81 -4.04
N THR A 29 -6.78 4.37 -4.47
CA THR A 29 -8.03 4.21 -3.72
C THR A 29 -8.49 2.75 -3.70
N VAL A 30 -9.26 2.37 -2.68
CA VAL A 30 -9.89 1.04 -2.57
C VAL A 30 -10.72 0.72 -3.82
N LEU A 31 -11.51 1.70 -4.30
CA LEU A 31 -12.33 1.55 -5.51
C LEU A 31 -11.47 1.31 -6.75
N ARG A 32 -10.41 2.09 -6.93
CA ARG A 32 -9.45 1.93 -8.04
C ARG A 32 -8.82 0.55 -8.05
N ARG A 33 -8.35 0.06 -6.90
CA ARG A 33 -7.78 -1.28 -6.79
C ARG A 33 -8.75 -2.37 -7.21
N SER A 34 -10.01 -2.27 -6.78
CA SER A 34 -11.06 -3.24 -7.18
C SER A 34 -11.35 -3.19 -8.68
N ALA A 35 -11.43 -1.99 -9.27
CA ALA A 35 -11.63 -1.84 -10.71
C ALA A 35 -10.44 -2.39 -11.52
N GLU A 36 -9.21 -2.07 -11.12
CA GLU A 36 -7.99 -2.56 -11.75
C GLU A 36 -7.84 -4.08 -11.64
N ALA A 37 -8.24 -4.69 -10.52
CA ALA A 37 -8.24 -6.14 -10.37
C ALA A 37 -9.17 -6.83 -11.39
N LEU A 38 -10.36 -6.27 -11.64
CA LEU A 38 -11.27 -6.77 -12.66
C LEU A 38 -10.68 -6.59 -14.07
N LEU A 39 -10.10 -5.42 -14.37
CA LEU A 39 -9.46 -5.14 -15.66
C LEU A 39 -8.28 -6.10 -15.93
N ASN A 40 -7.41 -6.32 -14.94
CA ASN A 40 -6.26 -7.23 -15.04
C ASN A 40 -6.71 -8.70 -15.24
N ALA A 41 -7.87 -9.07 -14.70
CA ALA A 41 -8.46 -10.39 -14.95
C ALA A 41 -9.07 -10.54 -16.35
N GLY A 42 -9.11 -9.45 -17.15
CA GLY A 42 -9.64 -9.44 -18.51
C GLY A 42 -11.11 -9.02 -18.62
N VAL A 43 -11.71 -8.49 -17.54
CA VAL A 43 -13.08 -7.93 -17.57
C VAL A 43 -13.00 -6.47 -18.01
N THR A 44 -13.21 -6.21 -19.28
CA THR A 44 -13.05 -4.87 -19.89
C THR A 44 -14.32 -4.02 -19.88
N ASP A 45 -15.50 -4.65 -19.79
CA ASP A 45 -16.79 -3.95 -19.64
C ASP A 45 -17.16 -3.93 -18.16
N ILE A 46 -17.05 -2.79 -17.51
CA ILE A 46 -17.34 -2.63 -16.07
C ILE A 46 -18.34 -1.49 -15.89
N ILE A 47 -19.37 -1.76 -15.09
CA ILE A 47 -20.37 -0.78 -14.64
C ILE A 47 -20.17 -0.57 -13.14
N ILE A 48 -19.90 0.67 -12.73
CA ILE A 48 -19.72 1.05 -11.34
C ILE A 48 -21.03 1.64 -10.81
N ALA A 49 -21.65 1.00 -9.83
CA ALA A 49 -22.81 1.55 -9.12
C ALA A 49 -22.32 2.52 -8.04
N VAL A 50 -22.59 3.83 -8.22
CA VAL A 50 -22.01 4.91 -7.41
C VAL A 50 -22.98 5.55 -6.43
N SER A 51 -22.44 6.07 -5.31
CA SER A 51 -23.05 7.09 -4.45
C SER A 51 -22.46 8.47 -4.80
N ASP A 52 -22.99 9.54 -4.19
CA ASP A 52 -22.42 10.88 -4.37
C ASP A 52 -20.95 10.94 -3.87
N ALA A 53 -20.62 10.24 -2.79
CA ALA A 53 -19.29 10.22 -2.21
C ALA A 53 -18.23 9.52 -3.11
N THR A 54 -18.64 8.54 -3.92
CA THR A 54 -17.73 7.76 -4.77
C THR A 54 -17.76 8.21 -6.24
N ARG A 55 -18.66 9.09 -6.60
CA ARG A 55 -18.89 9.54 -8.00
C ARG A 55 -17.66 10.11 -8.65
N GLN A 56 -16.99 11.07 -8.02
CA GLN A 56 -15.81 11.71 -8.59
C GLN A 56 -14.69 10.71 -8.93
N GLU A 57 -14.38 9.78 -8.01
CA GLU A 57 -13.37 8.75 -8.25
C GLU A 57 -13.80 7.77 -9.35
N ALA A 58 -15.08 7.39 -9.36
CA ALA A 58 -15.61 6.49 -10.40
C ALA A 58 -15.59 7.15 -11.78
N GLU A 59 -15.92 8.43 -11.91
CA GLU A 59 -15.85 9.19 -13.17
C GLU A 59 -14.41 9.32 -13.68
N ALA A 60 -13.44 9.52 -12.78
CA ALA A 60 -12.02 9.51 -13.15
C ALA A 60 -11.58 8.13 -13.69
N LEU A 61 -12.04 7.03 -13.08
CA LEU A 61 -11.80 5.67 -13.57
C LEU A 61 -12.47 5.42 -14.93
N CYS A 62 -13.70 5.92 -15.10
CA CYS A 62 -14.41 5.82 -16.38
C CYS A 62 -13.67 6.55 -17.51
N ALA A 63 -13.19 7.76 -17.24
CA ALA A 63 -12.41 8.53 -18.22
C ALA A 63 -11.08 7.84 -18.59
N GLN A 64 -10.43 7.22 -17.62
CA GLN A 64 -9.14 6.57 -17.82
C GLN A 64 -9.25 5.22 -18.55
N TYR A 65 -10.27 4.42 -18.22
CA TYR A 65 -10.38 3.02 -18.67
C TYR A 65 -11.59 2.72 -19.57
N GLY A 66 -12.39 3.73 -19.92
CA GLY A 66 -13.59 3.54 -20.75
C GLY A 66 -14.73 2.82 -20.05
N LEU A 67 -14.82 2.93 -18.70
CA LEU A 67 -15.84 2.27 -17.91
C LEU A 67 -17.14 3.10 -17.89
N ARG A 68 -18.18 2.57 -17.24
CA ARG A 68 -19.49 3.23 -17.15
C ARG A 68 -19.94 3.33 -15.70
N THR A 69 -20.73 4.36 -15.37
CA THR A 69 -21.38 4.48 -14.05
C THR A 69 -22.89 4.34 -14.15
N VAL A 70 -23.50 3.90 -13.06
CA VAL A 70 -24.94 3.99 -12.82
C VAL A 70 -25.17 4.49 -11.39
N ASN A 71 -26.29 5.16 -11.14
CA ASN A 71 -26.65 5.51 -9.77
C ASN A 71 -26.95 4.23 -8.97
N GLY A 72 -26.42 4.15 -7.76
CA GLY A 72 -26.84 3.17 -6.78
C GLY A 72 -28.31 3.30 -6.45
N GLY A 73 -28.84 2.34 -5.73
CA GLY A 73 -30.18 2.35 -5.19
C GLY A 73 -30.19 2.51 -3.67
N GLU A 74 -31.37 2.45 -3.06
CA GLU A 74 -31.53 2.55 -1.61
C GLU A 74 -30.88 1.35 -0.88
N THR A 75 -30.88 0.19 -1.51
CA THR A 75 -30.26 -1.03 -1.00
C THR A 75 -29.13 -1.52 -1.89
N ARG A 76 -28.34 -2.47 -1.37
CA ARG A 76 -27.33 -3.17 -2.18
C ARG A 76 -27.98 -3.87 -3.38
N GLY A 77 -29.13 -4.53 -3.16
CA GLY A 77 -29.88 -5.21 -4.22
C GLY A 77 -30.36 -4.26 -5.31
N ASP A 78 -30.85 -3.07 -4.95
CA ASP A 78 -31.27 -2.07 -5.92
C ASP A 78 -30.09 -1.56 -6.75
N SER A 79 -28.94 -1.38 -6.13
CA SER A 79 -27.71 -0.99 -6.82
C SER A 79 -27.27 -2.02 -7.86
N VAL A 80 -27.33 -3.32 -7.49
CA VAL A 80 -27.07 -4.42 -8.43
C VAL A 80 -28.11 -4.44 -9.55
N TYR A 81 -29.39 -4.31 -9.23
CA TYR A 81 -30.47 -4.34 -10.22
C TYR A 81 -30.34 -3.18 -11.24
N ASN A 82 -29.99 -1.97 -10.76
CA ASN A 82 -29.75 -0.83 -11.63
C ASN A 82 -28.57 -1.10 -12.61
N ALA A 83 -27.50 -1.69 -12.13
CA ALA A 83 -26.35 -2.05 -12.95
C ALA A 83 -26.66 -3.19 -13.94
N LEU A 84 -27.40 -4.23 -13.51
CA LEU A 84 -27.86 -5.30 -14.38
C LEU A 84 -28.72 -4.79 -15.55
N ARG A 85 -29.58 -3.79 -15.29
CA ARG A 85 -30.42 -3.19 -16.35
C ARG A 85 -29.60 -2.42 -17.40
N ALA A 86 -28.43 -1.94 -17.05
CA ALA A 86 -27.51 -1.23 -17.95
C ALA A 86 -26.50 -2.18 -18.62
N ALA A 87 -26.44 -3.44 -18.20
CA ALA A 87 -25.55 -4.46 -18.74
C ALA A 87 -26.14 -5.14 -19.99
N ASP A 88 -25.25 -5.53 -20.91
CA ASP A 88 -25.54 -6.36 -22.06
C ASP A 88 -24.44 -7.40 -22.18
N CYS A 89 -24.65 -8.61 -21.65
CA CYS A 89 -23.61 -9.64 -21.51
C CYS A 89 -24.19 -11.06 -21.40
N ASP A 90 -23.31 -12.05 -21.58
CA ASP A 90 -23.60 -13.46 -21.31
C ASP A 90 -23.46 -13.78 -19.80
N ILE A 91 -22.45 -13.18 -19.16
CA ILE A 91 -22.13 -13.38 -17.74
C ILE A 91 -22.09 -12.00 -17.03
N ALA A 92 -22.86 -11.87 -15.94
CA ALA A 92 -22.76 -10.75 -15.02
C ALA A 92 -21.89 -11.16 -13.82
N LEU A 93 -20.78 -10.43 -13.61
CA LEU A 93 -19.90 -10.60 -12.46
C LEU A 93 -20.17 -9.48 -11.46
N ILE A 94 -20.70 -9.80 -10.28
CA ILE A 94 -21.02 -8.84 -9.24
C ILE A 94 -19.90 -8.84 -8.20
N HIS A 95 -19.31 -7.67 -7.94
CA HIS A 95 -18.20 -7.54 -6.99
C HIS A 95 -18.36 -6.34 -6.06
N ASP A 96 -18.10 -6.57 -4.76
CA ASP A 96 -18.08 -5.51 -3.77
C ASP A 96 -16.81 -4.65 -3.95
N GLY A 97 -16.94 -3.36 -4.19
CA GLY A 97 -15.80 -2.43 -4.32
C GLY A 97 -14.89 -2.37 -3.09
N ALA A 98 -15.36 -2.87 -1.94
CA ALA A 98 -14.57 -2.97 -0.70
C ALA A 98 -13.72 -4.25 -0.58
N ARG A 99 -13.67 -5.12 -1.60
CA ARG A 99 -12.79 -6.31 -1.65
C ARG A 99 -11.64 -6.10 -2.63
N CYS A 100 -10.87 -5.07 -2.38
CA CYS A 100 -9.84 -4.57 -3.29
C CYS A 100 -8.57 -5.45 -3.39
N LEU A 101 -8.48 -6.53 -2.62
CA LEU A 101 -7.39 -7.50 -2.66
C LEU A 101 -7.78 -8.82 -3.34
N VAL A 102 -8.86 -8.81 -4.13
CA VAL A 102 -9.27 -9.97 -4.93
C VAL A 102 -8.18 -10.29 -5.98
N SER A 103 -7.79 -11.56 -6.10
CA SER A 103 -6.84 -12.00 -7.11
C SER A 103 -7.51 -12.23 -8.47
N GLU A 104 -6.73 -12.11 -9.54
CA GLU A 104 -7.18 -12.43 -10.91
C GLU A 104 -7.68 -13.87 -11.05
N GLU A 105 -7.04 -14.80 -10.33
CA GLU A 105 -7.42 -16.22 -10.32
C GLU A 105 -8.84 -16.42 -9.77
N ILE A 106 -9.19 -15.77 -8.64
CA ILE A 106 -10.53 -15.81 -8.05
C ILE A 106 -11.57 -15.27 -9.03
N ILE A 107 -11.26 -14.17 -9.72
CA ILE A 107 -12.14 -13.53 -10.69
C ILE A 107 -12.36 -14.48 -11.89
N ARG A 108 -11.30 -15.01 -12.47
CA ARG A 108 -11.36 -15.90 -13.63
C ARG A 108 -12.08 -17.20 -13.30
N ASP A 109 -11.86 -17.79 -12.12
CA ASP A 109 -12.53 -19.01 -11.70
C ASP A 109 -14.02 -18.79 -11.48
N SER A 110 -14.43 -17.66 -10.88
CA SER A 110 -15.83 -17.28 -10.74
C SER A 110 -16.55 -17.19 -12.09
N ILE A 111 -15.92 -16.57 -13.10
CA ILE A 111 -16.45 -16.45 -14.46
C ILE A 111 -16.55 -17.85 -15.11
N ARG A 112 -15.51 -18.67 -15.00
CA ARG A 112 -15.47 -20.04 -15.55
C ARG A 112 -16.60 -20.88 -14.98
N CYS A 113 -16.77 -20.89 -13.65
CA CYS A 113 -17.85 -21.63 -12.99
C CYS A 113 -19.23 -21.12 -13.41
N ALA A 114 -19.43 -19.81 -13.58
CA ALA A 114 -20.69 -19.26 -14.06
C ALA A 114 -21.01 -19.70 -15.50
N ALA A 115 -20.03 -19.77 -16.37
CA ALA A 115 -20.18 -20.21 -17.74
C ALA A 115 -20.59 -21.70 -17.80
N GLU A 116 -19.95 -22.54 -17.01
CA GLU A 116 -20.14 -23.99 -16.99
C GLU A 116 -21.42 -24.40 -16.23
N PHE A 117 -21.61 -23.89 -15.01
CA PHE A 117 -22.67 -24.33 -14.10
C PHE A 117 -23.84 -23.34 -13.97
N GLY A 118 -23.70 -22.14 -14.52
CA GLY A 118 -24.70 -21.06 -14.44
C GLY A 118 -24.49 -20.09 -13.28
N SER A 119 -23.67 -20.44 -12.31
CA SER A 119 -23.24 -19.58 -11.21
C SER A 119 -21.80 -19.92 -10.78
N GLY A 120 -21.05 -18.93 -10.29
CA GLY A 120 -19.73 -19.09 -9.71
C GLY A 120 -19.58 -18.10 -8.56
N VAL A 121 -19.77 -18.57 -7.33
CA VAL A 121 -19.76 -17.75 -6.11
C VAL A 121 -18.44 -17.98 -5.39
N ALA A 122 -17.59 -16.98 -5.33
CA ALA A 122 -16.33 -17.07 -4.58
C ALA A 122 -16.63 -17.38 -3.11
N ALA A 123 -16.03 -18.44 -2.57
CA ALA A 123 -16.25 -18.85 -1.19
C ALA A 123 -15.05 -19.58 -0.61
N ILE A 124 -14.90 -19.51 0.72
CA ILE A 124 -13.92 -20.30 1.48
C ILE A 124 -14.65 -21.10 2.56
N PRO A 125 -14.15 -22.31 2.92
CA PRO A 125 -14.69 -23.05 4.06
C PRO A 125 -14.44 -22.28 5.36
N ALA A 126 -15.39 -22.37 6.30
CA ALA A 126 -15.20 -21.82 7.63
C ALA A 126 -14.03 -22.52 8.34
N ARG A 127 -13.14 -21.74 8.97
CA ARG A 127 -11.94 -22.26 9.67
C ARG A 127 -12.15 -22.31 11.17
N ASP A 128 -12.79 -21.28 11.72
CA ASP A 128 -13.00 -21.14 13.14
C ASP A 128 -14.19 -21.98 13.63
N THR A 129 -14.22 -22.25 14.94
CA THR A 129 -15.36 -22.87 15.57
C THR A 129 -16.54 -21.90 15.55
N MET A 130 -17.68 -22.36 15.02
CA MET A 130 -18.87 -21.53 14.84
C MET A 130 -19.95 -21.91 15.83
N TRP A 131 -20.54 -20.90 16.47
CA TRP A 131 -21.68 -21.06 17.35
C TRP A 131 -22.87 -20.28 16.82
N ARG A 132 -24.07 -20.89 16.86
CA ARG A 132 -25.34 -20.24 16.53
C ARG A 132 -26.31 -20.47 17.67
N GLU A 133 -26.72 -19.41 18.36
CA GLU A 133 -27.68 -19.45 19.45
C GLU A 133 -27.30 -20.44 20.57
N GLY A 134 -25.99 -20.56 20.87
CA GLY A 134 -25.47 -21.45 21.90
C GLY A 134 -25.21 -22.90 21.41
N GLU A 135 -25.49 -23.23 20.18
CA GLU A 135 -25.22 -24.53 19.58
C GLU A 135 -23.99 -24.52 18.67
N LEU A 136 -23.20 -25.59 18.73
CA LEU A 136 -22.04 -25.80 17.87
C LEU A 136 -22.50 -26.09 16.43
N VAL A 137 -22.05 -25.32 15.48
CA VAL A 137 -22.29 -25.55 14.04
C VAL A 137 -21.13 -26.37 13.46
N ASP A 138 -21.44 -27.44 12.72
CA ASP A 138 -20.40 -28.16 11.97
C ASP A 138 -19.81 -27.26 10.89
N ARG A 139 -18.60 -26.75 11.16
CA ARG A 139 -17.87 -25.85 10.27
C ARG A 139 -17.60 -26.45 8.89
N ASN A 140 -17.52 -27.77 8.77
CA ASN A 140 -17.28 -28.44 7.48
C ASN A 140 -18.46 -28.28 6.51
N SER A 141 -19.65 -27.97 7.04
CA SER A 141 -20.85 -27.70 6.27
C SER A 141 -21.03 -26.21 5.90
N VAL A 142 -20.15 -25.33 6.36
CA VAL A 142 -20.30 -23.88 6.21
C VAL A 142 -19.29 -23.31 5.23
N MET A 143 -19.81 -22.63 4.21
CA MET A 143 -19.04 -21.83 3.27
C MET A 143 -19.23 -20.33 3.55
N LEU A 144 -18.14 -19.60 3.67
CA LEU A 144 -18.13 -18.14 3.82
C LEU A 144 -18.15 -17.53 2.41
N ALA A 145 -19.32 -17.07 1.98
CA ALA A 145 -19.49 -16.47 0.67
C ALA A 145 -18.78 -15.13 0.57
N GLN A 146 -18.07 -14.95 -0.51
CA GLN A 146 -17.36 -13.71 -0.88
C GLN A 146 -17.92 -13.18 -2.19
N THR A 147 -17.34 -12.11 -2.71
CA THR A 147 -17.46 -11.71 -4.11
C THR A 147 -16.06 -11.75 -4.77
N PRO A 148 -15.97 -12.02 -6.10
CA PRO A 148 -17.02 -11.95 -7.12
C PRO A 148 -18.05 -13.07 -7.00
N GLN A 149 -19.27 -12.72 -7.40
CA GLN A 149 -20.36 -13.65 -7.63
C GLN A 149 -20.78 -13.51 -9.10
N SER A 150 -20.46 -14.51 -9.90
CA SER A 150 -20.73 -14.50 -11.33
C SER A 150 -21.91 -15.39 -11.66
N PHE A 151 -22.75 -14.95 -12.60
CA PHE A 151 -23.96 -15.67 -13.00
C PHE A 151 -24.20 -15.52 -14.49
N LYS A 152 -24.87 -16.50 -15.12
CA LYS A 152 -25.49 -16.28 -16.42
C LYS A 152 -26.47 -15.12 -16.33
N TYR A 153 -26.30 -14.12 -17.20
CA TYR A 153 -27.02 -12.85 -17.11
C TYR A 153 -28.55 -13.03 -17.05
N ASP A 154 -29.12 -13.81 -17.96
CA ASP A 154 -30.57 -14.01 -18.02
C ASP A 154 -31.10 -14.61 -16.71
N ARG A 155 -30.34 -15.51 -16.08
CA ARG A 155 -30.75 -16.19 -14.85
C ARG A 155 -30.73 -15.21 -13.67
N ILE A 156 -29.68 -14.46 -13.48
CA ILE A 156 -29.60 -13.50 -12.34
C ILE A 156 -30.58 -12.35 -12.52
N MET A 157 -30.76 -11.85 -13.74
CA MET A 157 -31.75 -10.82 -14.04
C MET A 157 -33.17 -11.32 -13.74
N LYS A 158 -33.50 -12.56 -14.11
CA LYS A 158 -34.80 -13.17 -13.76
C LYS A 158 -34.98 -13.31 -12.25
N ALA A 159 -33.94 -13.72 -11.52
CA ALA A 159 -33.99 -13.84 -10.07
C ALA A 159 -34.26 -12.49 -9.39
N TYR A 160 -33.62 -11.41 -9.88
CA TYR A 160 -33.86 -10.06 -9.38
C TYR A 160 -35.26 -9.54 -9.68
N ARG A 161 -35.80 -9.79 -10.89
CA ARG A 161 -37.16 -9.39 -11.25
C ARG A 161 -38.21 -10.12 -10.37
N GLN A 162 -38.04 -11.41 -10.23
CA GLN A 162 -38.95 -12.22 -9.38
C GLN A 162 -38.91 -11.78 -7.92
N ALA A 163 -37.72 -11.53 -7.37
CA ALA A 163 -37.58 -11.05 -6.00
C ALA A 163 -38.28 -9.69 -5.78
N LYS A 164 -38.19 -8.79 -6.78
CA LYS A 164 -38.86 -7.49 -6.74
C LYS A 164 -40.40 -7.63 -6.80
N ASP A 165 -40.89 -8.50 -7.65
CA ASP A 165 -42.36 -8.79 -7.75
C ASP A 165 -42.88 -9.42 -6.46
N ASP A 166 -42.08 -10.25 -5.79
CA ASP A 166 -42.40 -10.90 -4.53
C ASP A 166 -42.17 -10.03 -3.29
N GLY A 167 -41.65 -8.81 -3.44
CA GLY A 167 -41.29 -7.89 -2.33
C GLY A 167 -40.14 -8.38 -1.46
N VAL A 168 -39.25 -9.25 -1.96
CA VAL A 168 -38.14 -9.84 -1.23
C VAL A 168 -36.89 -8.96 -1.39
N GLN A 169 -36.33 -8.52 -0.25
CA GLN A 169 -35.06 -7.81 -0.24
C GLN A 169 -33.87 -8.78 -0.25
N ALA A 170 -32.94 -8.56 -1.16
CA ALA A 170 -31.71 -9.33 -1.25
C ALA A 170 -30.59 -8.72 -0.42
N THR A 171 -30.08 -9.47 0.50
CA THR A 171 -28.81 -9.14 1.18
C THR A 171 -27.60 -9.71 0.44
N ASP A 172 -27.79 -10.69 -0.43
CA ASP A 172 -26.77 -11.41 -1.16
C ASP A 172 -27.34 -11.92 -2.51
N ASP A 173 -26.51 -11.85 -3.59
CA ASP A 173 -26.94 -12.22 -4.94
C ASP A 173 -27.14 -13.72 -5.08
N CYS A 174 -26.29 -14.52 -4.40
CA CYS A 174 -26.40 -15.97 -4.44
C CYS A 174 -27.69 -16.48 -3.75
N ALA A 175 -28.17 -15.75 -2.73
CA ALA A 175 -29.45 -16.12 -2.07
C ALA A 175 -30.64 -15.97 -3.01
N LEU A 176 -30.68 -14.88 -3.82
CA LEU A 176 -31.72 -14.72 -4.84
C LEU A 176 -31.64 -15.78 -5.93
N TYR A 177 -30.44 -16.05 -6.42
CA TYR A 177 -30.23 -17.08 -7.43
C TYR A 177 -30.64 -18.46 -6.90
N LYS A 178 -30.24 -18.84 -5.69
CA LYS A 178 -30.58 -20.09 -5.05
C LYS A 178 -32.07 -20.23 -4.84
N ARG A 179 -32.79 -19.17 -4.48
CA ARG A 179 -34.26 -19.18 -4.32
C ARG A 179 -34.97 -19.62 -5.60
N LEU A 180 -34.47 -19.22 -6.76
CA LEU A 180 -35.09 -19.51 -8.05
C LEU A 180 -34.60 -20.82 -8.69
N TYR A 181 -33.32 -21.15 -8.48
CA TYR A 181 -32.65 -22.28 -9.17
C TYR A 181 -32.21 -23.41 -8.23
N GLY A 182 -32.49 -23.31 -6.93
CA GLY A 182 -32.27 -24.38 -5.92
C GLY A 182 -30.84 -24.46 -5.38
N SER A 183 -29.82 -24.16 -6.18
CA SER A 183 -28.41 -24.25 -5.78
C SER A 183 -27.56 -23.21 -6.45
N VAL A 184 -26.37 -22.97 -5.88
CA VAL A 184 -25.27 -22.19 -6.48
C VAL A 184 -24.01 -23.05 -6.54
N HIS A 185 -23.18 -22.82 -7.53
CA HIS A 185 -21.86 -23.43 -7.61
C HIS A 185 -20.83 -22.51 -6.94
N TYR A 186 -20.08 -23.04 -5.97
CA TYR A 186 -18.99 -22.30 -5.34
C TYR A 186 -17.75 -22.35 -6.21
N SER A 187 -17.10 -21.22 -6.35
CA SER A 187 -15.80 -21.06 -7.02
C SER A 187 -14.72 -20.77 -6.00
N LEU A 188 -13.47 -20.70 -6.46
CA LEU A 188 -12.31 -20.35 -5.63
C LEU A 188 -12.57 -19.04 -4.88
N GLY A 189 -12.34 -19.06 -3.57
CA GLY A 189 -12.27 -17.89 -2.71
C GLY A 189 -10.86 -17.69 -2.14
N GLY A 190 -10.65 -16.64 -1.37
CA GLY A 190 -9.33 -16.37 -0.80
C GLY A 190 -9.42 -15.74 0.58
N VAL A 191 -8.46 -16.09 1.47
CA VAL A 191 -8.38 -15.50 2.82
C VAL A 191 -8.08 -14.01 2.74
N ILE A 192 -7.25 -13.60 1.77
CA ILE A 192 -6.89 -12.19 1.54
C ILE A 192 -8.04 -11.42 0.88
N ASN A 193 -8.98 -12.10 0.20
CA ASN A 193 -10.15 -11.48 -0.42
C ASN A 193 -11.19 -11.06 0.64
N GLN A 194 -10.74 -10.39 1.69
CA GLN A 194 -11.59 -9.86 2.75
C GLN A 194 -12.29 -8.58 2.30
N LYS A 195 -13.40 -8.28 2.95
CA LYS A 195 -14.14 -7.03 2.75
C LYS A 195 -13.65 -6.01 3.77
N LEU A 196 -13.11 -4.90 3.32
CA LEU A 196 -12.76 -3.77 4.18
C LEU A 196 -14.02 -3.25 4.87
N THR A 197 -14.11 -3.39 6.20
CA THR A 197 -15.33 -3.10 6.98
C THR A 197 -15.08 -2.31 8.24
N THR A 198 -13.87 -2.37 8.82
CA THR A 198 -13.46 -1.72 10.08
C THR A 198 -12.19 -0.89 9.87
N GLU A 199 -11.82 -0.07 10.86
CA GLU A 199 -10.54 0.66 10.85
C GLU A 199 -9.34 -0.31 10.93
N GLU A 200 -9.47 -1.42 11.67
CA GLU A 200 -8.43 -2.46 11.75
C GLU A 200 -8.16 -3.10 10.38
N ASP A 201 -9.22 -3.26 9.56
CA ASP A 201 -9.03 -3.74 8.17
C ASP A 201 -8.19 -2.76 7.35
N ILE A 202 -8.31 -1.43 7.59
CA ILE A 202 -7.50 -0.42 6.88
C ILE A 202 -6.03 -0.62 7.20
N GLU A 203 -5.66 -0.75 8.48
CA GLU A 203 -4.28 -0.96 8.90
C GLU A 203 -3.69 -2.23 8.30
N LEU A 204 -4.47 -3.32 8.31
CA LEU A 204 -4.06 -4.58 7.69
C LEU A 204 -3.85 -4.40 6.17
N PHE A 205 -4.79 -3.74 5.49
CA PHE A 205 -4.73 -3.56 4.05
C PHE A 205 -3.61 -2.60 3.64
N GLN A 206 -3.33 -1.57 4.44
CA GLN A 206 -2.15 -0.71 4.24
C GLN A 206 -0.86 -1.52 4.27
N LYS A 207 -0.68 -2.39 5.27
CA LYS A 207 0.49 -3.28 5.36
C LYS A 207 0.59 -4.23 4.17
N LEU A 208 -0.54 -4.79 3.69
CA LEU A 208 -0.57 -5.71 2.56
C LEU A 208 -0.35 -5.01 1.20
N THR A 209 -0.56 -3.71 1.12
CA THR A 209 -0.43 -2.93 -0.13
C THR A 209 0.76 -1.99 -0.15
N ALA A 210 1.44 -1.84 0.97
CA ALA A 210 2.65 -1.04 1.09
C ALA A 210 3.73 -1.52 0.11
N ARG A 211 4.44 -0.56 -0.49
CA ARG A 211 5.54 -0.83 -1.40
C ARG A 211 6.86 -0.45 -0.76
N GLU A 212 7.82 -1.35 -0.85
CA GLU A 212 9.18 -1.04 -0.46
C GLU A 212 9.88 -0.21 -1.52
N ARG A 213 10.66 0.77 -1.08
CA ARG A 213 11.44 1.66 -1.92
C ARG A 213 12.85 1.75 -1.35
N ILE A 214 13.82 1.74 -2.22
CA ILE A 214 15.24 1.83 -1.86
C ILE A 214 15.78 3.15 -2.37
N GLY A 215 16.55 3.83 -1.52
CA GLY A 215 17.32 4.99 -1.88
C GLY A 215 18.80 4.78 -1.57
N TYR A 216 19.65 5.42 -2.34
CA TYR A 216 21.10 5.46 -2.18
C TYR A 216 21.54 6.90 -1.99
N GLY A 217 22.46 7.13 -1.06
CA GLY A 217 23.10 8.41 -0.83
C GLY A 217 24.62 8.24 -0.70
N GLU A 218 25.35 9.21 -1.20
CA GLU A 218 26.81 9.30 -1.10
C GLU A 218 27.22 10.73 -0.85
N ASP A 219 28.13 10.93 0.11
CA ASP A 219 28.71 12.24 0.38
C ASP A 219 30.21 12.12 0.64
N THR A 220 30.96 13.14 0.27
CA THR A 220 32.41 13.20 0.40
C THR A 220 32.85 14.59 0.84
N HIS A 221 33.55 14.68 1.95
CA HIS A 221 34.11 15.93 2.47
C HIS A 221 35.63 15.87 2.57
N ARG A 222 36.28 16.98 2.18
CA ARG A 222 37.74 17.12 2.29
C ARG A 222 38.16 17.23 3.75
N LEU A 223 39.29 16.61 4.10
CA LEU A 223 39.95 16.79 5.39
C LEU A 223 40.70 18.15 5.43
N THR A 224 40.58 18.84 6.57
CA THR A 224 41.21 20.15 6.79
C THR A 224 41.63 20.35 8.24
N GLU A 225 42.59 21.22 8.47
CA GLU A 225 43.00 21.63 9.82
C GLU A 225 41.99 22.62 10.42
N GLY A 226 41.98 22.73 11.75
CA GLY A 226 41.23 23.74 12.48
C GLY A 226 39.71 23.47 12.61
N ARG A 227 39.22 22.31 12.16
CA ARG A 227 37.84 21.85 12.38
C ARG A 227 37.79 20.59 13.22
N ARG A 228 36.72 20.41 13.95
CA ARG A 228 36.40 19.14 14.65
C ARG A 228 36.00 18.09 13.63
N LEU A 229 36.32 16.82 13.90
CA LEU A 229 35.86 15.71 13.12
C LEU A 229 34.55 15.18 13.75
N VAL A 230 33.43 15.36 13.06
CA VAL A 230 32.12 14.82 13.47
C VAL A 230 31.65 13.80 12.42
N ILE A 231 31.31 12.59 12.83
CA ILE A 231 30.78 11.53 11.96
C ILE A 231 29.68 10.79 12.70
N GLY A 232 28.47 10.72 12.13
CA GLY A 232 27.30 10.11 12.75
C GLY A 232 26.89 10.82 14.05
N GLY A 233 27.07 12.14 14.13
CA GLY A 233 26.81 12.95 15.32
C GLY A 233 27.79 12.68 16.46
N VAL A 234 28.92 12.01 16.19
CA VAL A 234 29.96 11.71 17.22
C VAL A 234 31.20 12.52 16.92
N GLU A 235 31.64 13.33 17.90
CA GLU A 235 32.90 14.02 17.81
C GLU A 235 34.08 13.05 18.06
N ILE A 236 34.95 12.94 17.07
CA ILE A 236 36.09 12.01 17.08
C ILE A 236 37.37 12.75 17.27
N PRO A 237 38.17 12.43 18.32
CA PRO A 237 39.47 13.05 18.53
C PRO A 237 40.43 12.73 17.36
N TYR A 238 40.68 13.75 16.52
CA TYR A 238 41.57 13.62 15.39
C TYR A 238 42.13 15.00 15.02
N ARG A 239 43.32 15.06 14.44
CA ARG A 239 44.04 16.34 14.09
C ARG A 239 43.39 17.14 12.95
N LEU A 240 42.59 16.47 12.12
CA LEU A 240 41.86 17.05 11.00
C LEU A 240 40.34 16.87 11.21
N GLY A 241 39.55 17.82 10.71
CA GLY A 241 38.11 17.70 10.60
C GLY A 241 37.67 17.79 9.15
N LEU A 242 36.37 17.75 8.92
CA LEU A 242 35.79 17.81 7.58
C LEU A 242 35.41 19.25 7.20
N MET A 243 35.65 19.62 5.94
CA MET A 243 35.30 20.91 5.37
C MET A 243 33.88 20.87 4.83
N GLY A 244 32.98 21.72 5.31
CA GLY A 244 31.62 21.84 4.82
C GLY A 244 30.91 23.05 5.42
N HIS A 245 29.66 23.27 5.03
CA HIS A 245 28.84 24.42 5.45
C HIS A 245 28.19 24.21 6.83
N SER A 246 27.76 22.97 7.13
CA SER A 246 27.27 22.52 8.43
C SER A 246 28.43 22.04 9.32
N ASP A 247 28.19 21.08 10.22
CA ASP A 247 29.25 20.35 10.93
C ASP A 247 30.00 19.37 10.00
N ALA A 248 29.62 19.29 8.71
CA ALA A 248 30.19 18.45 7.67
C ALA A 248 30.16 16.94 7.99
N ASP A 249 29.12 16.48 8.67
CA ASP A 249 28.92 15.05 8.98
C ASP A 249 28.55 14.26 7.72
N VAL A 250 29.57 13.75 7.05
CA VAL A 250 29.46 13.00 5.80
C VAL A 250 28.55 11.77 5.91
N LEU A 251 28.49 11.12 7.08
CA LEU A 251 27.65 9.95 7.30
C LEU A 251 26.18 10.33 7.36
N ILE A 252 25.84 11.36 8.10
CA ILE A 252 24.46 11.84 8.24
C ILE A 252 23.96 12.40 6.90
N HIS A 253 24.79 13.12 6.15
CA HIS A 253 24.40 13.61 4.81
C HIS A 253 24.09 12.47 3.85
N ALA A 254 24.90 11.41 3.81
CA ALA A 254 24.64 10.24 2.98
C ALA A 254 23.33 9.50 3.40
N VAL A 255 23.01 9.45 4.70
CA VAL A 255 21.74 8.89 5.18
C VAL A 255 20.55 9.75 4.75
N ILE A 256 20.64 11.09 4.85
CA ILE A 256 19.59 12.01 4.39
C ILE A 256 19.32 11.83 2.90
N ASP A 257 20.36 11.80 2.08
CA ASP A 257 20.21 11.62 0.63
C ASP A 257 19.58 10.27 0.28
N ALA A 258 19.96 9.20 0.99
CA ALA A 258 19.34 7.89 0.81
C ALA A 258 17.84 7.92 1.15
N LEU A 259 17.43 8.58 2.24
CA LEU A 259 16.03 8.72 2.63
C LEU A 259 15.21 9.53 1.62
N LEU A 260 15.73 10.70 1.23
CA LEU A 260 15.06 11.57 0.27
C LEU A 260 14.96 10.92 -1.12
N GLY A 261 16.00 10.23 -1.55
CA GLY A 261 16.03 9.46 -2.79
C GLY A 261 14.98 8.33 -2.80
N ALA A 262 14.88 7.56 -1.70
CA ALA A 262 13.85 6.52 -1.55
C ALA A 262 12.44 7.11 -1.65
N ALA A 263 12.19 8.26 -1.04
CA ALA A 263 10.91 8.96 -1.08
C ALA A 263 10.64 9.71 -2.41
N ALA A 264 11.63 9.81 -3.32
CA ALA A 264 11.61 10.63 -4.53
C ALA A 264 11.40 12.13 -4.23
N MET A 265 12.03 12.64 -3.15
CA MET A 265 11.95 14.03 -2.69
C MET A 265 13.16 14.89 -3.09
N GLY A 266 14.09 14.34 -3.88
CA GLY A 266 15.31 15.01 -4.30
C GLY A 266 16.49 14.70 -3.39
N ASP A 267 17.30 15.71 -3.05
CA ASP A 267 18.53 15.58 -2.29
C ASP A 267 18.62 16.61 -1.15
N ILE A 268 19.65 16.46 -0.31
CA ILE A 268 19.93 17.34 0.82
C ILE A 268 20.13 18.80 0.40
N GLY A 269 20.81 19.05 -0.72
CA GLY A 269 21.09 20.40 -1.22
C GLY A 269 19.84 21.16 -1.64
N ARG A 270 18.83 20.46 -2.15
CA ARG A 270 17.52 21.04 -2.47
C ARG A 270 16.72 21.40 -1.22
N LEU A 271 16.82 20.58 -0.18
CA LEU A 271 16.03 20.74 1.04
C LEU A 271 16.69 21.74 2.02
N PHE A 272 18.02 21.72 2.10
CA PHE A 272 18.83 22.52 3.00
C PHE A 272 19.97 23.20 2.22
N PRO A 273 19.66 24.21 1.38
CA PRO A 273 20.64 24.82 0.50
C PRO A 273 21.76 25.52 1.28
N ASP A 274 23.00 25.28 0.88
CA ASP A 274 24.21 25.91 1.46
C ASP A 274 24.19 27.45 1.39
N SER A 275 23.39 28.02 0.49
CA SER A 275 23.20 29.47 0.38
C SER A 275 22.38 30.07 1.52
N SER A 276 21.70 29.27 2.32
CA SER A 276 20.86 29.74 3.45
C SER A 276 21.71 29.88 4.72
N PRO A 277 21.77 31.07 5.33
CA PRO A 277 22.46 31.28 6.60
C PRO A 277 21.89 30.45 7.76
N GLU A 278 20.65 29.97 7.63
CA GLU A 278 19.98 29.17 8.65
C GLU A 278 20.70 27.85 8.94
N TYR A 279 21.35 27.27 7.92
CA TYR A 279 21.97 25.92 8.03
C TYR A 279 23.46 25.97 8.29
N LYS A 280 24.04 27.18 8.40
CA LYS A 280 25.45 27.34 8.68
C LYS A 280 25.79 26.82 10.08
N ASP A 281 26.81 25.94 10.15
CA ASP A 281 27.28 25.28 11.38
C ASP A 281 26.17 24.48 12.13
N MET A 282 25.06 24.12 11.45
CA MET A 282 23.98 23.33 12.03
C MET A 282 24.43 21.90 12.25
N ASP A 283 23.98 21.30 13.35
CA ASP A 283 24.13 19.87 13.65
C ASP A 283 23.34 19.05 12.63
N SER A 284 24.03 18.17 11.90
CA SER A 284 23.43 17.33 10.85
C SER A 284 22.39 16.33 11.38
N LEU A 285 22.40 15.98 12.67
CA LEU A 285 21.32 15.18 13.29
C LEU A 285 19.99 15.93 13.30
N ILE A 286 20.02 17.28 13.42
CA ILE A 286 18.81 18.10 13.30
C ILE A 286 18.28 18.07 11.87
N LEU A 287 19.19 18.11 10.87
CA LEU A 287 18.80 17.99 9.45
C LEU A 287 18.22 16.61 9.17
N LEU A 288 18.83 15.55 9.68
CA LEU A 288 18.30 14.18 9.57
C LEU A 288 16.89 14.06 10.16
N LYS A 289 16.68 14.59 11.36
CA LYS A 289 15.37 14.58 12.00
C LYS A 289 14.31 15.30 11.17
N ARG A 290 14.65 16.47 10.57
CA ARG A 290 13.75 17.22 9.70
C ARG A 290 13.44 16.45 8.39
N ALA A 291 14.46 15.91 7.74
CA ALA A 291 14.30 15.10 6.52
C ALA A 291 13.44 13.86 6.77
N TRP A 292 13.70 13.13 7.85
CA TRP A 292 12.92 11.99 8.25
C TRP A 292 11.46 12.37 8.53
N GLN A 293 11.21 13.46 9.26
CA GLN A 293 9.84 13.92 9.52
C GLN A 293 9.06 14.15 8.22
N MET A 294 9.69 14.76 7.20
CA MET A 294 9.04 14.97 5.90
C MET A 294 8.72 13.67 5.18
N VAL A 295 9.64 12.70 5.23
CA VAL A 295 9.43 11.36 4.63
C VAL A 295 8.31 10.62 5.38
N HIS A 296 8.30 10.68 6.71
CA HIS A 296 7.27 10.09 7.55
C HIS A 296 5.88 10.73 7.32
N ASP A 297 5.81 12.06 7.24
CA ASP A 297 4.56 12.80 6.98
C ASP A 297 3.97 12.50 5.59
N ALA A 298 4.83 12.08 4.65
CA ALA A 298 4.40 11.57 3.36
C ALA A 298 3.87 10.11 3.40
N GLY A 299 3.82 9.50 4.59
CA GLY A 299 3.24 8.18 4.83
C GLY A 299 4.22 7.02 4.71
N TYR A 300 5.53 7.28 4.78
CA TYR A 300 6.54 6.23 4.73
C TYR A 300 7.03 5.84 6.13
N GLU A 301 7.30 4.55 6.30
CA GLU A 301 7.99 3.97 7.46
C GLU A 301 9.40 3.54 7.07
N ILE A 302 10.38 3.71 7.98
CA ILE A 302 11.74 3.19 7.76
C ILE A 302 11.78 1.69 8.02
N CYS A 303 12.36 0.93 7.09
CA CYS A 303 12.56 -0.50 7.22
C CYS A 303 14.00 -0.85 7.61
N SER A 304 14.98 -0.18 7.01
CA SER A 304 16.40 -0.34 7.33
C SER A 304 17.24 0.80 6.82
N VAL A 305 18.37 1.02 7.51
CA VAL A 305 19.48 1.89 7.09
C VAL A 305 20.76 1.07 7.14
N ASP A 306 21.54 1.06 6.05
CA ASP A 306 22.88 0.50 6.03
C ASP A 306 23.84 1.56 5.48
N ALA A 307 24.86 1.92 6.28
CA ALA A 307 25.81 2.96 5.93
C ALA A 307 27.26 2.52 6.13
N THR A 308 28.15 2.99 5.28
CA THR A 308 29.58 2.69 5.31
C THR A 308 30.38 3.96 5.22
N VAL A 309 31.29 4.18 6.17
CA VAL A 309 32.27 5.25 6.11
C VAL A 309 33.59 4.71 5.57
N ILE A 310 34.13 5.37 4.57
CA ILE A 310 35.42 5.05 3.94
C ILE A 310 36.44 6.09 4.42
N ALA A 311 37.37 5.66 5.28
CA ALA A 311 38.34 6.50 5.87
C ALA A 311 39.66 5.75 6.17
N GLN A 312 40.81 6.30 5.79
CA GLN A 312 42.08 5.69 6.12
C GLN A 312 42.41 5.88 7.61
N GLU A 313 42.14 7.08 8.13
CA GLU A 313 42.28 7.49 9.53
C GLU A 313 41.15 8.48 9.89
N PRO A 314 40.77 8.56 11.22
CA PRO A 314 41.14 7.68 12.32
C PRO A 314 40.40 6.35 12.30
N LYS A 315 40.75 5.40 13.20
CA LYS A 315 40.00 4.17 13.38
C LYS A 315 38.60 4.48 13.98
N LEU A 316 37.54 4.15 13.24
CA LEU A 316 36.15 4.49 13.58
C LEU A 316 35.45 3.40 14.41
N ALA A 317 35.99 2.19 14.47
CA ALA A 317 35.36 1.06 15.17
C ALA A 317 34.85 1.35 16.61
N PRO A 318 35.57 2.12 17.46
CA PRO A 318 35.09 2.42 18.81
C PRO A 318 33.85 3.33 18.86
N TYR A 319 33.53 4.01 17.78
CA TYR A 319 32.46 5.04 17.70
C TYR A 319 31.20 4.56 17.00
N ILE A 320 31.27 3.44 16.28
CA ILE A 320 30.17 2.93 15.41
C ILE A 320 28.85 2.75 16.17
N ASP A 321 28.90 2.17 17.36
CA ASP A 321 27.65 1.95 18.14
C ASP A 321 26.99 3.26 18.59
N ASN A 322 27.78 4.33 18.82
CA ASN A 322 27.21 5.62 19.14
C ASN A 322 26.62 6.29 17.90
N MET A 323 27.29 6.18 16.74
CA MET A 323 26.76 6.68 15.47
C MET A 323 25.40 6.03 15.15
N ARG A 324 25.29 4.70 15.31
CA ARG A 324 24.03 3.97 15.12
C ARG A 324 22.92 4.46 16.03
N ARG A 325 23.21 4.66 17.30
CA ARG A 325 22.23 5.19 18.28
C ARG A 325 21.80 6.60 17.92
N ASN A 326 22.71 7.50 17.56
CA ASN A 326 22.40 8.87 17.18
C ASN A 326 21.47 8.93 15.96
N ILE A 327 21.74 8.09 14.94
CA ILE A 327 20.88 7.98 13.75
C ILE A 327 19.50 7.46 14.15
N ALA A 328 19.43 6.38 14.94
CA ALA A 328 18.18 5.80 15.39
C ALA A 328 17.35 6.78 16.24
N ASP A 329 17.99 7.49 17.17
CA ASP A 329 17.34 8.48 18.03
C ASP A 329 16.81 9.67 17.23
N ALA A 330 17.59 10.17 16.25
CA ALA A 330 17.17 11.26 15.37
C ALA A 330 15.94 10.89 14.53
N MET A 331 15.82 9.63 14.13
CA MET A 331 14.70 9.10 13.33
C MET A 331 13.57 8.51 14.20
N GLY A 332 13.77 8.36 15.52
CA GLY A 332 12.78 7.74 16.40
C GLY A 332 12.51 6.28 16.08
N CYS A 333 13.52 5.51 15.65
CA CYS A 333 13.39 4.12 15.26
C CYS A 333 14.24 3.18 16.12
N ASP A 334 14.02 1.86 15.98
CA ASP A 334 14.81 0.85 16.67
C ASP A 334 16.25 0.83 16.13
N VAL A 335 17.26 0.83 17.02
CA VAL A 335 18.68 0.75 16.65
C VAL A 335 19.01 -0.54 15.88
N GLY A 336 18.23 -1.58 16.04
CA GLY A 336 18.40 -2.86 15.32
C GLY A 336 18.21 -2.78 13.81
N ILE A 337 17.52 -1.74 13.32
CA ILE A 337 17.34 -1.50 11.87
C ILE A 337 18.38 -0.55 11.28
N VAL A 338 19.30 -0.01 12.11
CA VAL A 338 20.39 0.88 11.68
C VAL A 338 21.71 0.14 11.74
N SER A 339 22.31 -0.08 10.59
CA SER A 339 23.66 -0.59 10.42
C SER A 339 24.61 0.56 10.04
N ALA A 340 25.74 0.67 10.73
CA ALA A 340 26.85 1.51 10.32
C ALA A 340 28.14 0.71 10.42
N LYS A 341 29.07 0.92 9.49
CA LYS A 341 30.36 0.26 9.43
C LYS A 341 31.39 1.19 8.83
N ALA A 342 32.65 0.87 9.03
CA ALA A 342 33.76 1.61 8.46
C ALA A 342 34.70 0.65 7.74
N THR A 343 35.31 1.14 6.68
CA THR A 343 36.34 0.42 5.92
C THR A 343 37.52 1.34 5.61
N THR A 344 38.71 0.75 5.50
CA THR A 344 39.89 1.45 5.01
C THR A 344 40.05 1.21 3.51
N PRO A 345 40.45 2.22 2.74
CA PRO A 345 40.76 2.10 1.30
C PRO A 345 42.15 1.54 1.02
N GLU A 346 42.84 1.00 2.03
CA GLU A 346 44.20 0.40 1.92
C GLU A 346 45.20 1.28 1.20
N HIS A 347 45.26 2.56 1.60
CA HIS A 347 46.10 3.60 1.03
C HIS A 347 45.88 3.86 -0.47
N THR A 348 44.73 3.57 -1.00
CA THR A 348 44.35 3.85 -2.39
C THR A 348 43.33 4.98 -2.49
N GLY A 349 43.41 5.78 -3.55
CA GLY A 349 42.51 6.88 -3.80
C GLY A 349 42.65 8.06 -2.84
N PRO A 350 41.77 9.08 -2.95
CA PRO A 350 41.82 10.29 -2.13
C PRO A 350 41.64 9.99 -0.63
N GLU A 351 40.73 9.06 -0.28
CA GLU A 351 40.52 8.66 1.10
C GLU A 351 41.75 7.97 1.69
N GLY A 352 42.43 7.14 0.86
CA GLY A 352 43.69 6.47 1.25
C GLY A 352 44.87 7.41 1.41
N ASN A 353 44.85 8.55 0.71
CA ASN A 353 45.84 9.62 0.80
C ASN A 353 45.54 10.63 1.92
N LEU A 354 44.50 10.43 2.73
CA LEU A 354 44.04 11.37 3.76
C LEU A 354 43.59 12.73 3.20
N GLU A 355 43.03 12.78 2.00
CA GLU A 355 42.51 13.98 1.39
C GLU A 355 41.04 14.23 1.74
N CYS A 356 40.26 13.18 1.93
CA CYS A 356 38.82 13.23 2.24
C CYS A 356 38.38 12.02 3.04
N ILE A 357 37.11 12.06 3.51
CA ILE A 357 36.32 10.93 4.00
C ILE A 357 35.06 10.87 3.17
N THR A 358 34.67 9.66 2.75
CA THR A 358 33.47 9.38 2.00
C THR A 358 32.52 8.53 2.84
N ALA A 359 31.22 8.79 2.76
CA ALA A 359 30.20 7.90 3.31
C ALA A 359 29.20 7.52 2.23
N ARG A 360 28.70 6.29 2.33
CA ARG A 360 27.66 5.73 1.47
C ARG A 360 26.56 5.15 2.32
N SER A 361 25.33 5.36 1.93
CA SER A 361 24.18 4.83 2.64
C SER A 361 23.14 4.25 1.68
N VAL A 362 22.47 3.20 2.13
CA VAL A 362 21.27 2.66 1.51
C VAL A 362 20.17 2.67 2.56
N CYS A 363 19.02 3.24 2.21
CA CYS A 363 17.82 3.21 3.06
C CYS A 363 16.71 2.46 2.35
N MET A 364 15.97 1.66 3.10
CA MET A 364 14.72 1.04 2.65
C MET A 364 13.57 1.62 3.45
N ILE A 365 12.58 2.17 2.75
CA ILE A 365 11.34 2.69 3.32
C ILE A 365 10.15 1.94 2.72
N ARG A 366 9.02 1.96 3.43
CA ARG A 366 7.78 1.31 3.00
C ARG A 366 6.60 2.26 3.20
N GLY A 367 5.70 2.36 2.18
CA GLY A 367 4.50 3.20 2.23
C GLY A 367 3.53 2.96 1.07
#